data_7659d33cf55be110de6033f033738c59
#
_entry.id   7659d33cf55be110de6033f033738c59
#
_cell.length_a   1.000
_cell.length_b   1.000
_cell.length_c   1.000
_cell.angle_alpha   90.00
_cell.angle_beta   90.00
_cell.angle_gamma   90.00
#
_symmetry.space_group_name_H-M   'P 1'
#
loop_
_entity.id
_entity.type
_entity.pdbx_description
1 polymer ?
#
loop_
_entity_poly.entity_id
_entity_poly.type
_entity_poly.pdbx_seq_one_letter_code
_entity_poly.pdbx_strand_id
1 'polypeptide(L)'
;MSKSRFNPTIVEEGLGAAAIGVTVLTSPLLRPWYSKWGATEAEVKKTLPGDAQVPNPVLETTRAITIQAPAEAIWPWLVQMGQGRGGLYSYERLENLVGCGMRNADRIMPEHQELKVGDEFRLSQSDSTPAMLVLAIEAGRAVIVGGDDPPTSWAFTLNPIDETTTRLIIRYRQDFEKSFGNVVSWRVFTEPISFWMERKMLQGIKARAEAAVSRHPTDGGNS
;
A
#
# COMPACT_ATOMS: atom_id res chain seq x y z
N MET A 1 -8.30 29.60 30.37
CA MET A 1 -7.71 28.24 30.29
C MET A 1 -7.98 27.71 28.89
N SER A 2 -6.97 27.78 28.00
CA SER A 2 -7.06 27.25 26.62
C SER A 2 -7.00 25.73 26.69
N LYS A 3 -8.10 25.06 26.34
CA LYS A 3 -8.10 23.61 26.12
C LYS A 3 -7.27 23.35 24.86
N SER A 4 -6.04 22.87 25.01
CA SER A 4 -5.23 22.31 23.91
C SER A 4 -6.07 21.20 23.27
N ARG A 5 -6.67 21.47 22.11
CA ARG A 5 -7.30 20.44 21.29
C ARG A 5 -6.17 19.60 20.70
N PHE A 6 -5.93 18.42 21.26
CA PHE A 6 -5.07 17.42 20.65
C PHE A 6 -5.57 17.18 19.22
N ASN A 7 -4.71 17.44 18.23
CA ASN A 7 -5.02 17.14 16.84
C ASN A 7 -4.93 15.61 16.65
N PRO A 8 -6.05 14.92 16.35
CA PRO A 8 -6.08 13.47 16.26
C PRO A 8 -5.08 12.90 15.25
N THR A 9 -4.78 13.62 14.17
CA THR A 9 -3.78 13.24 13.17
C THR A 9 -2.37 13.21 13.78
N ILE A 10 -2.00 14.20 14.62
CA ILE A 10 -0.68 14.23 15.26
C ILE A 10 -0.52 13.05 16.22
N VAL A 11 -1.57 12.72 16.98
CA VAL A 11 -1.55 11.57 17.90
C VAL A 11 -1.38 10.26 17.11
N GLU A 12 -2.12 10.08 16.04
CA GLU A 12 -2.04 8.88 15.20
C GLU A 12 -0.64 8.70 14.57
N GLU A 13 -0.06 9.78 14.06
CA GLU A 13 1.29 9.73 13.50
C GLU A 13 2.37 9.49 14.55
N GLY A 14 2.22 10.07 15.74
CA GLY A 14 3.10 9.79 16.87
C GLY A 14 3.05 8.33 17.32
N LEU A 15 1.86 7.75 17.37
CA LEU A 15 1.68 6.32 17.63
C LEU A 15 2.28 5.45 16.53
N GLY A 16 2.13 5.86 15.27
CA GLY A 16 2.76 5.20 14.12
C GLY A 16 4.29 5.18 14.23
N ALA A 17 4.90 6.32 14.52
CA ALA A 17 6.34 6.43 14.72
C ALA A 17 6.84 5.55 15.87
N ALA A 18 6.14 5.55 17.02
CA ALA A 18 6.46 4.68 18.15
C ALA A 18 6.35 3.20 17.80
N ALA A 19 5.30 2.81 17.08
CA ALA A 19 5.09 1.45 16.63
C ALA A 19 6.19 0.99 15.65
N ILE A 20 6.63 1.85 14.74
CA ILE A 20 7.77 1.60 13.87
C ILE A 20 9.02 1.32 14.72
N GLY A 21 9.35 2.20 15.67
CA GLY A 21 10.52 2.04 16.54
C GLY A 21 10.52 0.71 17.30
N VAL A 22 9.41 0.35 17.93
CA VAL A 22 9.25 -0.93 18.63
C VAL A 22 9.41 -2.11 17.66
N THR A 23 8.82 -2.04 16.47
CA THR A 23 8.88 -3.14 15.50
C THR A 23 10.29 -3.29 14.93
N VAL A 24 11.03 -2.21 14.71
CA VAL A 24 12.45 -2.26 14.32
C VAL A 24 13.28 -3.02 15.37
N LEU A 25 13.10 -2.69 16.65
CA LEU A 25 13.82 -3.34 17.76
C LEU A 25 13.46 -4.83 17.94
N THR A 26 12.24 -5.21 17.57
CA THR A 26 11.72 -6.58 17.74
C THR A 26 11.57 -7.32 16.40
N SER A 27 12.07 -6.76 15.30
CA SER A 27 11.87 -7.23 13.93
C SER A 27 12.08 -8.74 13.73
N PRO A 28 13.17 -9.35 14.20
CA PRO A 28 13.38 -10.78 13.97
C PRO A 28 12.27 -11.67 14.53
N LEU A 29 11.67 -11.26 15.65
CA LEU A 29 10.58 -12.01 16.32
C LEU A 29 9.21 -11.77 15.69
N LEU A 30 8.95 -10.54 15.26
CA LEU A 30 7.65 -10.14 14.71
C LEU A 30 7.52 -10.36 13.21
N ARG A 31 8.61 -10.65 12.50
CA ARG A 31 8.64 -10.81 11.05
C ARG A 31 7.62 -11.82 10.51
N PRO A 32 7.43 -13.03 11.10
CA PRO A 32 6.42 -13.98 10.62
C PRO A 32 4.99 -13.44 10.66
N TRP A 33 4.72 -12.50 11.56
CA TRP A 33 3.42 -11.85 11.69
C TRP A 33 3.27 -10.69 10.71
N TYR A 34 4.17 -9.70 10.71
CA TYR A 34 3.99 -8.50 9.90
C TYR A 34 4.21 -8.74 8.39
N SER A 35 4.99 -9.75 8.01
CA SER A 35 5.17 -10.08 6.59
C SER A 35 3.90 -10.64 5.93
N LYS A 36 2.99 -11.16 6.73
CA LYS A 36 1.72 -11.78 6.29
C LYS A 36 0.49 -11.12 6.91
N TRP A 37 0.63 -9.90 7.41
CA TRP A 37 -0.44 -9.24 8.16
C TRP A 37 -1.75 -9.23 7.40
N GLY A 38 -2.81 -9.77 8.01
CA GLY A 38 -4.15 -9.82 7.44
C GLY A 38 -4.33 -10.85 6.33
N ALA A 39 -3.27 -11.42 5.75
CA ALA A 39 -3.38 -12.44 4.71
C ALA A 39 -3.58 -13.85 5.32
N THR A 40 -4.35 -14.68 4.62
CA THR A 40 -4.49 -16.10 4.93
C THR A 40 -3.31 -16.90 4.36
N GLU A 41 -3.05 -18.10 4.90
CA GLU A 41 -2.01 -18.99 4.36
C GLU A 41 -2.29 -19.38 2.89
N ALA A 42 -3.54 -19.46 2.48
CA ALA A 42 -3.92 -19.72 1.09
C ALA A 42 -3.55 -18.54 0.18
N GLU A 43 -3.78 -17.30 0.62
CA GLU A 43 -3.41 -16.09 -0.13
C GLU A 43 -1.88 -15.94 -0.24
N VAL A 44 -1.15 -16.28 0.81
CA VAL A 44 0.33 -16.26 0.81
C VAL A 44 0.89 -17.27 -0.21
N LYS A 45 0.29 -18.45 -0.33
CA LYS A 45 0.77 -19.51 -1.23
C LYS A 45 0.25 -19.40 -2.67
N LYS A 46 -0.82 -18.63 -2.87
CA LYS A 46 -1.43 -18.46 -4.20
C LYS A 46 -0.51 -17.65 -5.10
N THR A 47 -0.37 -18.05 -6.36
CA THR A 47 0.26 -17.21 -7.40
C THR A 47 -0.62 -16.00 -7.65
N LEU A 48 -0.03 -14.80 -7.59
CA LEU A 48 -0.69 -13.53 -7.82
C LEU A 48 -0.13 -12.82 -9.07
N PRO A 49 -0.89 -11.91 -9.68
CA PRO A 49 -0.36 -11.03 -10.71
C PRO A 49 0.91 -10.33 -10.22
N GLY A 50 1.95 -10.25 -11.06
CA GLY A 50 3.22 -9.64 -10.72
C GLY A 50 4.27 -10.61 -10.14
N ASP A 51 3.91 -11.83 -9.73
CA ASP A 51 4.87 -12.82 -9.18
C ASP A 51 5.94 -13.23 -10.21
N ALA A 52 5.56 -13.28 -11.49
CA ALA A 52 6.47 -13.63 -12.57
C ALA A 52 7.57 -12.58 -12.83
N GLN A 53 7.38 -11.33 -12.38
CA GLN A 53 8.39 -10.27 -12.53
C GLN A 53 9.61 -10.53 -11.64
N VAL A 54 9.40 -11.15 -10.48
CA VAL A 54 10.47 -11.53 -9.54
C VAL A 54 10.22 -12.96 -9.08
N PRO A 55 10.58 -13.97 -9.90
CA PRO A 55 10.22 -15.37 -9.63
C PRO A 55 10.91 -15.96 -8.40
N ASN A 56 12.12 -15.49 -8.07
CA ASN A 56 12.92 -15.98 -6.94
C ASN A 56 13.30 -14.85 -5.99
N PRO A 57 12.34 -14.24 -5.26
CA PRO A 57 12.62 -13.08 -4.43
C PRO A 57 13.44 -13.44 -3.19
N VAL A 58 14.35 -12.56 -2.80
CA VAL A 58 15.01 -12.59 -1.49
C VAL A 58 14.07 -12.10 -0.40
N LEU A 59 13.21 -11.15 -0.76
CA LEU A 59 12.20 -10.55 0.08
C LEU A 59 10.83 -10.74 -0.53
N GLU A 60 9.90 -11.32 0.24
CA GLU A 60 8.49 -11.40 -0.10
C GLU A 60 7.64 -11.06 1.11
N THR A 61 6.63 -10.23 0.89
CA THR A 61 5.56 -9.98 1.85
C THR A 61 4.21 -10.06 1.17
N THR A 62 3.22 -10.60 1.87
CA THR A 62 1.82 -10.64 1.40
C THR A 62 0.93 -10.12 2.50
N ARG A 63 0.24 -9.01 2.26
CA ARG A 63 -0.66 -8.40 3.23
C ARG A 63 -2.03 -8.22 2.62
N ALA A 64 -3.06 -8.23 3.45
CA ALA A 64 -4.41 -8.13 2.93
C ALA A 64 -5.39 -7.50 3.92
N ILE A 65 -6.47 -6.92 3.36
CA ILE A 65 -7.58 -6.36 4.14
C ILE A 65 -8.90 -6.62 3.41
N THR A 66 -9.96 -6.84 4.18
CA THR A 66 -11.33 -6.87 3.65
C THR A 66 -11.94 -5.48 3.70
N ILE A 67 -12.52 -5.05 2.60
CA ILE A 67 -13.15 -3.75 2.38
C ILE A 67 -14.63 -3.97 2.10
N GLN A 68 -15.51 -3.30 2.82
CA GLN A 68 -16.95 -3.34 2.62
C GLN A 68 -17.35 -2.37 1.49
N ALA A 69 -16.84 -2.68 0.30
CA ALA A 69 -17.11 -1.96 -0.93
C ALA A 69 -16.87 -2.88 -2.14
N PRO A 70 -17.60 -2.71 -3.24
CA PRO A 70 -17.33 -3.40 -4.48
C PRO A 70 -15.99 -2.96 -5.09
N ALA A 71 -15.41 -3.78 -5.94
CA ALA A 71 -14.10 -3.52 -6.54
C ALA A 71 -14.07 -2.19 -7.33
N GLU A 72 -15.17 -1.84 -7.97
CA GLU A 72 -15.36 -0.60 -8.73
C GLU A 72 -15.24 0.66 -7.87
N ALA A 73 -15.60 0.59 -6.59
CA ALA A 73 -15.46 1.69 -5.65
C ALA A 73 -14.05 1.81 -5.08
N ILE A 74 -13.26 0.72 -5.14
CA ILE A 74 -11.87 0.68 -4.66
C ILE A 74 -10.89 1.05 -5.77
N TRP A 75 -11.15 0.58 -6.99
CA TRP A 75 -10.27 0.73 -8.16
C TRP A 75 -9.79 2.16 -8.40
N PRO A 76 -10.65 3.19 -8.37
CA PRO A 76 -10.22 4.57 -8.58
C PRO A 76 -9.15 5.05 -7.59
N TRP A 77 -9.17 4.53 -6.36
CA TRP A 77 -8.17 4.85 -5.35
C TRP A 77 -6.82 4.20 -5.65
N LEU A 78 -6.80 3.01 -6.25
CA LEU A 78 -5.56 2.33 -6.63
C LEU A 78 -4.89 3.02 -7.82
N VAL A 79 -5.63 3.36 -8.85
CA VAL A 79 -5.05 3.93 -10.08
C VAL A 79 -4.51 5.35 -9.90
N GLN A 80 -5.00 6.10 -8.92
CA GLN A 80 -4.50 7.44 -8.65
C GLN A 80 -3.36 7.48 -7.61
N MET A 81 -2.89 6.34 -7.08
CA MET A 81 -1.81 6.30 -6.09
C MET A 81 -0.49 6.86 -6.64
N GLY A 82 0.35 7.32 -5.73
CA GLY A 82 1.70 7.80 -6.00
C GLY A 82 1.93 9.26 -5.62
N GLN A 83 3.21 9.61 -5.42
CA GLN A 83 3.65 10.99 -5.18
C GLN A 83 3.36 11.84 -6.42
N GLY A 84 2.88 13.08 -6.21
CA GLY A 84 2.42 13.96 -7.29
C GLY A 84 1.04 13.60 -7.85
N ARG A 85 0.41 12.55 -7.34
CA ARG A 85 -0.93 12.05 -7.67
C ARG A 85 -1.80 12.02 -6.40
N GLY A 86 -2.52 10.94 -6.15
CA GLY A 86 -3.39 10.78 -4.97
C GLY A 86 -2.66 10.47 -3.65
N GLY A 87 -1.34 10.37 -3.64
CA GLY A 87 -0.57 9.95 -2.47
C GLY A 87 -0.61 8.44 -2.25
N LEU A 88 -0.16 8.01 -1.07
CA LEU A 88 -0.14 6.60 -0.69
C LEU A 88 -1.18 6.26 0.40
N TYR A 89 -1.96 7.25 0.84
CA TYR A 89 -2.97 7.12 1.92
C TYR A 89 -2.40 6.63 3.25
N SER A 90 -1.10 6.85 3.44
CA SER A 90 -0.31 6.43 4.57
C SER A 90 -0.05 7.58 5.57
N TYR A 91 1.05 7.53 6.32
CA TYR A 91 1.45 8.57 7.28
C TYR A 91 2.12 9.75 6.58
N GLU A 92 1.33 10.68 6.06
CA GLU A 92 1.78 11.82 5.24
C GLU A 92 2.89 12.65 5.92
N ARG A 93 2.79 12.90 7.22
CA ARG A 93 3.79 13.69 7.95
C ARG A 93 5.10 12.94 8.14
N LEU A 94 5.05 11.61 8.38
CA LEU A 94 6.25 10.80 8.51
C LEU A 94 6.96 10.69 7.16
N GLU A 95 6.21 10.51 6.07
CA GLU A 95 6.74 10.55 4.70
C GLU A 95 7.41 11.90 4.39
N ASN A 96 6.76 13.00 4.77
CA ASN A 96 7.26 14.35 4.52
C ASN A 96 8.43 14.74 5.45
N LEU A 97 8.54 14.13 6.61
CA LEU A 97 9.71 14.30 7.48
C LEU A 97 11.02 13.83 6.82
N VAL A 98 10.91 12.81 5.96
CA VAL A 98 12.04 12.30 5.15
C VAL A 98 12.05 12.85 3.72
N GLY A 99 11.26 13.88 3.43
CA GLY A 99 11.32 14.63 2.19
C GLY A 99 10.54 14.02 1.03
N CYS A 100 9.59 13.10 1.26
CA CYS A 100 8.83 12.46 0.17
C CYS A 100 7.91 13.44 -0.59
N GLY A 101 7.51 14.56 0.00
CA GLY A 101 6.58 15.52 -0.63
C GLY A 101 5.20 14.92 -0.89
N MET A 102 4.76 14.02 -0.01
CA MET A 102 3.52 13.28 -0.16
C MET A 102 2.32 14.13 0.23
N ARG A 103 1.23 13.98 -0.51
CA ARG A 103 -0.08 14.55 -0.20
C ARG A 103 -1.18 13.55 -0.49
N ASN A 104 -1.90 13.13 0.55
CA ASN A 104 -2.96 12.15 0.42
C ASN A 104 -4.28 12.81 -0.02
N ALA A 105 -4.81 12.36 -1.15
CA ALA A 105 -6.12 12.81 -1.63
C ALA A 105 -7.25 12.26 -0.75
N ASP A 106 -8.29 13.06 -0.60
CA ASP A 106 -9.56 12.71 0.08
C ASP A 106 -10.72 12.51 -0.89
N ARG A 107 -10.46 12.65 -2.21
CA ARG A 107 -11.42 12.49 -3.30
C ARG A 107 -10.79 11.77 -4.49
N ILE A 108 -11.63 11.24 -5.36
CA ILE A 108 -11.20 10.76 -6.66
C ILE A 108 -10.82 11.97 -7.52
N MET A 109 -9.66 11.87 -8.15
CA MET A 109 -9.06 12.89 -9.01
C MET A 109 -9.19 12.44 -10.47
N PRO A 110 -10.11 13.03 -11.27
CA PRO A 110 -10.35 12.60 -12.65
C PRO A 110 -9.09 12.61 -13.51
N GLU A 111 -8.20 13.57 -13.27
CA GLU A 111 -6.92 13.75 -13.97
C GLU A 111 -5.92 12.59 -13.73
N HIS A 112 -6.17 11.75 -12.74
CA HIS A 112 -5.30 10.63 -12.39
C HIS A 112 -5.96 9.25 -12.59
N GLN A 113 -7.08 9.18 -13.32
CA GLN A 113 -7.77 7.91 -13.55
C GLN A 113 -7.27 7.15 -14.78
N GLU A 114 -6.50 7.78 -15.65
CA GLU A 114 -5.91 7.15 -16.83
C GLU A 114 -4.48 6.66 -16.57
N LEU A 115 -4.35 5.65 -15.71
CA LEU A 115 -3.05 5.01 -15.47
C LEU A 115 -2.72 4.07 -16.64
N LYS A 116 -1.47 4.08 -17.13
CA LYS A 116 -0.99 3.27 -18.24
C LYS A 116 0.27 2.49 -17.87
N VAL A 117 0.46 1.37 -18.54
CA VAL A 117 1.74 0.64 -18.47
C VAL A 117 2.87 1.54 -18.96
N GLY A 118 3.96 1.59 -18.20
CA GLY A 118 5.09 2.48 -18.42
C GLY A 118 5.01 3.82 -17.69
N ASP A 119 3.86 4.18 -17.09
CA ASP A 119 3.78 5.38 -16.26
C ASP A 119 4.67 5.25 -15.02
N GLU A 120 5.21 6.37 -14.56
CA GLU A 120 5.98 6.43 -13.32
C GLU A 120 5.08 6.33 -12.11
N PHE A 121 5.48 5.46 -11.17
CA PHE A 121 4.92 5.36 -9.83
C PHE A 121 5.97 5.82 -8.82
N ARG A 122 5.84 7.06 -8.35
CA ARG A 122 6.80 7.69 -7.46
C ARG A 122 6.42 7.52 -5.99
N LEU A 123 7.42 7.23 -5.16
CA LEU A 123 7.30 7.19 -3.69
C LEU A 123 7.84 8.48 -3.04
N SER A 124 8.51 9.33 -3.79
CA SER A 124 9.10 10.57 -3.32
C SER A 124 9.17 11.59 -4.45
N GLN A 125 9.16 12.87 -4.09
CA GLN A 125 9.45 13.97 -5.02
C GLN A 125 10.93 14.10 -5.35
N SER A 126 11.81 13.43 -4.59
CA SER A 126 13.26 13.49 -4.78
C SER A 126 13.69 12.67 -5.99
N ASP A 127 14.43 13.27 -6.91
CA ASP A 127 15.02 12.58 -8.06
C ASP A 127 16.10 11.54 -7.65
N SER A 128 16.59 11.60 -6.41
CA SER A 128 17.48 10.58 -5.86
C SER A 128 16.76 9.26 -5.51
N THR A 129 15.43 9.27 -5.44
CA THR A 129 14.63 8.06 -5.23
C THR A 129 14.11 7.59 -6.58
N PRO A 130 14.60 6.46 -7.12
CA PRO A 130 14.13 5.94 -8.39
C PRO A 130 12.60 5.74 -8.39
N ALA A 131 11.94 6.13 -9.47
CA ALA A 131 10.54 5.80 -9.68
C ALA A 131 10.43 4.31 -10.03
N MET A 132 9.40 3.66 -9.52
CA MET A 132 8.93 2.40 -10.10
C MET A 132 8.11 2.71 -11.37
N LEU A 133 7.97 1.72 -12.23
CA LEU A 133 7.10 1.82 -13.41
C LEU A 133 5.84 0.99 -13.18
N VAL A 134 4.77 1.38 -13.80
CA VAL A 134 3.59 0.53 -13.95
C VAL A 134 3.92 -0.58 -14.95
N LEU A 135 4.04 -1.81 -14.46
CA LEU A 135 4.44 -2.97 -15.25
C LEU A 135 3.26 -3.65 -15.92
N ALA A 136 2.10 -3.69 -15.24
CA ALA A 136 0.89 -4.27 -15.78
C ALA A 136 -0.36 -3.70 -15.10
N ILE A 137 -1.47 -3.70 -15.83
CA ILE A 137 -2.80 -3.32 -15.35
C ILE A 137 -3.80 -4.36 -15.82
N GLU A 138 -4.52 -4.98 -14.89
CA GLU A 138 -5.73 -5.73 -15.14
C GLU A 138 -6.90 -4.87 -14.65
N ALA A 139 -7.59 -4.19 -15.57
CA ALA A 139 -8.61 -3.19 -15.24
C ALA A 139 -9.65 -3.73 -14.23
N GLY A 140 -9.91 -2.97 -13.17
CA GLY A 140 -10.80 -3.36 -12.07
C GLY A 140 -10.27 -4.48 -11.17
N ARG A 141 -9.10 -5.06 -11.45
CA ARG A 141 -8.59 -6.24 -10.76
C ARG A 141 -7.20 -6.09 -10.17
N ALA A 142 -6.21 -5.62 -10.93
CA ALA A 142 -4.85 -5.53 -10.42
C ALA A 142 -4.06 -4.38 -11.06
N VAL A 143 -3.20 -3.76 -10.23
CA VAL A 143 -2.14 -2.86 -10.65
C VAL A 143 -0.83 -3.44 -10.14
N ILE A 144 0.16 -3.57 -11.02
CA ILE A 144 1.49 -4.05 -10.72
C ILE A 144 2.49 -2.93 -11.03
N VAL A 145 3.26 -2.53 -10.04
CA VAL A 145 4.35 -1.57 -10.20
C VAL A 145 5.67 -2.21 -9.81
N GLY A 146 6.79 -1.74 -10.34
CA GLY A 146 8.08 -2.31 -10.03
C GLY A 146 9.22 -1.71 -10.86
N GLY A 147 10.34 -2.41 -10.90
CA GLY A 147 11.53 -2.02 -11.64
C GLY A 147 12.52 -3.18 -11.73
N ASP A 148 13.56 -2.99 -12.55
CA ASP A 148 14.52 -4.04 -12.88
C ASP A 148 15.80 -3.97 -12.04
N ASP A 149 16.10 -2.83 -11.40
CA ASP A 149 17.33 -2.65 -10.63
C ASP A 149 17.06 -1.97 -9.26
N PRO A 150 16.99 -2.73 -8.18
CA PRO A 150 16.92 -4.22 -8.16
C PRO A 150 15.56 -4.71 -8.64
N PRO A 151 15.47 -5.97 -9.16
CA PRO A 151 14.20 -6.53 -9.60
C PRO A 151 13.16 -6.45 -8.49
N THR A 152 12.09 -5.72 -8.75
CA THR A 152 11.05 -5.39 -7.77
C THR A 152 9.67 -5.50 -8.40
N SER A 153 8.73 -6.06 -7.66
CA SER A 153 7.31 -6.10 -8.00
C SER A 153 6.47 -5.77 -6.77
N TRP A 154 5.55 -4.84 -6.91
CA TRP A 154 4.55 -4.50 -5.91
C TRP A 154 3.17 -4.56 -6.54
N ALA A 155 2.43 -5.58 -6.22
CA ALA A 155 1.14 -5.88 -6.82
C ALA A 155 0.00 -5.56 -5.85
N PHE A 156 -1.01 -4.88 -6.36
CA PHE A 156 -2.28 -4.57 -5.69
C PHE A 156 -3.38 -5.34 -6.41
N THR A 157 -3.99 -6.32 -5.73
CA THR A 157 -4.97 -7.21 -6.35
C THR A 157 -6.31 -7.13 -5.62
N LEU A 158 -7.38 -6.88 -6.37
CA LEU A 158 -8.75 -6.90 -5.90
C LEU A 158 -9.37 -8.27 -6.20
N ASN A 159 -9.90 -8.91 -5.17
CA ASN A 159 -10.65 -10.15 -5.30
C ASN A 159 -12.04 -9.94 -4.69
N PRO A 160 -13.08 -9.73 -5.51
CA PRO A 160 -14.45 -9.65 -5.02
C PRO A 160 -14.83 -10.92 -4.25
N ILE A 161 -15.41 -10.76 -3.06
CA ILE A 161 -15.98 -11.84 -2.26
C ILE A 161 -17.45 -11.97 -2.59
N ASP A 162 -18.14 -10.85 -2.68
CA ASP A 162 -19.52 -10.68 -3.09
C ASP A 162 -19.73 -9.30 -3.74
N GLU A 163 -20.98 -8.92 -4.02
CA GLU A 163 -21.35 -7.64 -4.68
C GLU A 163 -20.97 -6.39 -3.85
N THR A 164 -20.78 -6.54 -2.55
CA THR A 164 -20.57 -5.43 -1.61
C THR A 164 -19.22 -5.50 -0.88
N THR A 165 -18.48 -6.58 -1.06
CA THR A 165 -17.28 -6.87 -0.28
C THR A 165 -16.14 -7.31 -1.19
N THR A 166 -15.00 -6.66 -1.04
CA THR A 166 -13.79 -6.99 -1.82
C THR A 166 -12.61 -7.23 -0.89
N ARG A 167 -11.81 -8.23 -1.24
CA ARG A 167 -10.53 -8.50 -0.64
C ARG A 167 -9.42 -7.79 -1.41
N LEU A 168 -8.73 -6.84 -0.78
CA LEU A 168 -7.53 -6.22 -1.32
C LEU A 168 -6.32 -6.96 -0.76
N ILE A 169 -5.54 -7.56 -1.67
CA ILE A 169 -4.27 -8.25 -1.36
C ILE A 169 -3.15 -7.45 -2.00
N ILE A 170 -2.11 -7.17 -1.22
CA ILE A 170 -0.88 -6.59 -1.73
C ILE A 170 0.25 -7.60 -1.55
N ARG A 171 1.09 -7.73 -2.58
CA ARG A 171 2.31 -8.52 -2.53
C ARG A 171 3.48 -7.69 -3.01
N TYR A 172 4.51 -7.62 -2.18
CA TYR A 172 5.79 -7.02 -2.53
C TYR A 172 6.83 -8.11 -2.67
N ARG A 173 7.56 -8.10 -3.77
CA ARG A 173 8.66 -9.02 -4.05
C ARG A 173 9.87 -8.22 -4.51
N GLN A 174 11.04 -8.59 -4.00
CA GLN A 174 12.28 -7.96 -4.43
C GLN A 174 13.42 -8.99 -4.41
N ASP A 175 14.23 -8.95 -5.43
CA ASP A 175 15.51 -9.65 -5.46
C ASP A 175 16.66 -8.64 -5.33
N PHE A 176 17.60 -8.91 -4.44
CA PHE A 176 18.78 -8.09 -4.21
C PHE A 176 19.96 -8.96 -3.80
N GLU A 177 21.18 -8.42 -3.91
CA GLU A 177 22.37 -9.13 -3.50
C GLU A 177 22.33 -9.52 -2.02
N LYS A 178 22.48 -10.83 -1.72
CA LYS A 178 22.42 -11.40 -0.37
C LYS A 178 23.70 -11.15 0.42
N SER A 179 24.14 -9.90 0.53
CA SER A 179 25.19 -9.56 1.49
C SER A 179 24.59 -9.47 2.90
N PHE A 180 25.43 -9.71 3.94
CA PHE A 180 24.99 -9.59 5.32
C PHE A 180 24.41 -8.20 5.61
N GLY A 181 25.07 -7.13 5.13
CA GLY A 181 24.62 -5.76 5.31
C GLY A 181 23.25 -5.48 4.67
N ASN A 182 23.04 -5.94 3.43
CA ASN A 182 21.77 -5.79 2.74
C ASN A 182 20.64 -6.52 3.46
N VAL A 183 20.87 -7.78 3.85
CA VAL A 183 19.85 -8.57 4.57
C VAL A 183 19.49 -7.92 5.91
N VAL A 184 20.46 -7.42 6.66
CA VAL A 184 20.21 -6.71 7.93
C VAL A 184 19.45 -5.41 7.68
N SER A 185 19.89 -4.59 6.72
CA SER A 185 19.23 -3.32 6.39
C SER A 185 17.75 -3.54 6.01
N TRP A 186 17.49 -4.49 5.14
CA TRP A 186 16.12 -4.80 4.72
C TRP A 186 15.27 -5.38 5.85
N ARG A 187 15.74 -6.42 6.55
CA ARG A 187 14.93 -7.14 7.53
C ARG A 187 14.74 -6.41 8.84
N VAL A 188 15.71 -5.59 9.25
CA VAL A 188 15.65 -4.91 10.53
C VAL A 188 15.06 -3.51 10.42
N PHE A 189 15.32 -2.80 9.32
CA PHE A 189 14.86 -1.42 9.16
C PHE A 189 13.75 -1.28 8.11
N THR A 190 14.00 -1.71 6.87
CA THR A 190 13.09 -1.41 5.76
C THR A 190 11.77 -2.16 5.87
N GLU A 191 11.79 -3.48 6.12
CA GLU A 191 10.55 -4.26 6.25
C GLU A 191 9.62 -3.77 7.38
N PRO A 192 10.10 -3.48 8.61
CA PRO A 192 9.24 -2.94 9.66
C PRO A 192 8.64 -1.58 9.34
N ILE A 193 9.43 -0.68 8.76
CA ILE A 193 8.94 0.65 8.34
C ILE A 193 7.87 0.47 7.26
N SER A 194 8.19 -0.29 6.20
CA SER A 194 7.25 -0.58 5.10
C SER A 194 5.96 -1.23 5.61
N PHE A 195 6.05 -2.12 6.60
CA PHE A 195 4.86 -2.75 7.18
C PHE A 195 3.87 -1.72 7.75
N TRP A 196 4.33 -0.79 8.56
CA TRP A 196 3.46 0.21 9.18
C TRP A 196 2.89 1.17 8.15
N MET A 197 3.72 1.57 7.16
CA MET A 197 3.28 2.42 6.06
C MET A 197 2.22 1.72 5.20
N GLU A 198 2.45 0.47 4.78
CA GLU A 198 1.50 -0.30 3.99
C GLU A 198 0.22 -0.64 4.78
N ARG A 199 0.34 -0.97 6.07
CA ARG A 199 -0.84 -1.19 6.92
C ARG A 199 -1.72 0.06 6.98
N LYS A 200 -1.11 1.24 7.15
CA LYS A 200 -1.84 2.51 7.13
C LYS A 200 -2.44 2.80 5.77
N MET A 201 -1.70 2.54 4.70
CA MET A 201 -2.17 2.66 3.31
C MET A 201 -3.41 1.79 3.07
N LEU A 202 -3.37 0.52 3.42
CA LEU A 202 -4.52 -0.39 3.29
C LEU A 202 -5.74 0.11 4.06
N GLN A 203 -5.54 0.58 5.30
CA GLN A 203 -6.62 1.19 6.10
C GLN A 203 -7.12 2.49 5.49
N GLY A 204 -6.23 3.29 4.90
CA GLY A 204 -6.56 4.54 4.22
C GLY A 204 -7.41 4.31 2.95
N ILE A 205 -7.07 3.30 2.15
CA ILE A 205 -7.87 2.88 0.98
C ILE A 205 -9.24 2.38 1.44
N LYS A 206 -9.27 1.49 2.46
CA LYS A 206 -10.51 0.96 3.02
C LYS A 206 -11.45 2.08 3.46
N ALA A 207 -10.98 3.00 4.29
CA ALA A 207 -11.80 4.08 4.82
C ALA A 207 -12.39 4.97 3.72
N ARG A 208 -11.63 5.25 2.66
CA ARG A 208 -12.07 6.06 1.52
C ARG A 208 -13.12 5.36 0.66
N ALA A 209 -12.87 4.09 0.34
CA ALA A 209 -13.80 3.31 -0.48
C ALA A 209 -15.13 3.08 0.25
N GLU A 210 -15.11 2.71 1.52
CA GLU A 210 -16.32 2.50 2.33
C GLU A 210 -17.10 3.80 2.53
N ALA A 211 -16.40 4.94 2.74
CA ALA A 211 -17.06 6.24 2.82
C ALA A 211 -17.69 6.69 1.49
N ALA A 212 -17.12 6.31 0.34
CA ALA A 212 -17.69 6.61 -0.96
C ALA A 212 -19.01 5.86 -1.17
N VAL A 213 -19.07 4.57 -0.85
CA VAL A 213 -20.28 3.75 -0.92
C VAL A 213 -21.37 4.26 0.02
N SER A 214 -21.00 4.65 1.25
CA SER A 214 -21.97 5.18 2.24
C SER A 214 -22.61 6.50 1.84
N ARG A 215 -21.93 7.31 1.00
CA ARG A 215 -22.47 8.59 0.49
C ARG A 215 -23.40 8.42 -0.70
N HIS A 216 -23.29 7.30 -1.41
CA HIS A 216 -24.14 6.95 -2.57
C HIS A 216 -24.73 5.56 -2.32
N PRO A 217 -25.68 5.42 -1.37
CA PRO A 217 -26.40 4.17 -1.24
C PRO A 217 -27.00 3.89 -2.62
N THR A 218 -26.66 2.75 -3.23
CA THR A 218 -27.35 2.30 -4.42
C THR A 218 -28.84 2.26 -4.06
N ASP A 219 -29.66 3.09 -4.70
CA ASP A 219 -31.12 2.99 -4.64
C ASP A 219 -31.47 1.57 -5.11
N GLY A 220 -31.52 0.65 -4.14
CA GLY A 220 -32.03 -0.70 -4.32
C GLY A 220 -33.45 -0.57 -4.79
N GLY A 221 -33.65 -0.79 -6.10
CA GLY A 221 -34.89 -0.60 -6.79
C GLY A 221 -36.09 -1.19 -6.06
N ASN A 222 -36.99 -0.30 -5.77
CA ASN A 222 -38.38 -0.64 -5.51
C ASN A 222 -39.10 -0.57 -6.86
N SER A 223 -39.32 -1.71 -7.47
CA SER A 223 -40.24 -1.87 -8.61
C SER A 223 -40.90 -3.22 -8.47
#